data_338038a6d1e6e7d271c4f63f24c6e5b5
#
_entry.id   338038a6d1e6e7d271c4f63f24c6e5b5
#
_cell.length_a   1.000
_cell.length_b   1.000
_cell.length_c   1.000
_cell.angle_alpha   90.00
_cell.angle_beta   90.00
_cell.angle_gamma   90.00
#
_symmetry.space_group_name_H-M   'P 1'
#
loop_
_entity.id
_entity.type
_entity.pdbx_description
1 polymer ?
#
loop_
_entity_poly.entity_id
_entity_poly.type
_entity_poly.pdbx_seq_one_letter_code
_entity_poly.pdbx_strand_id
1 'polypeptide(L)'
;EAITVFFGKQVNVEWDFQNKQLISRKILITKPELNGKTLAQLKIRNNFGASITRVNRSGVDLVATPNLQLQMGDRVKIVGSELAVAHAEKILGNSMKRLNHPNLIPIFLGIALGCILGSTPFLFPGIPQPVKLGLAGGPLIVSILRTTL
;
A
#
# COMPACT_ATOMS: atom_id res chain seq x y z
N GLU A 1 23.45 -48.33 14.90
CA GLU A 1 24.85 -47.88 15.14
C GLU A 1 25.58 -47.43 13.87
N ALA A 2 25.33 -48.05 12.69
CA ALA A 2 26.01 -47.68 11.45
C ALA A 2 25.65 -46.28 10.90
N ILE A 3 24.47 -45.77 11.22
CA ILE A 3 23.97 -44.45 10.74
C ILE A 3 24.67 -43.30 11.47
N THR A 4 24.99 -43.45 12.74
CA THR A 4 25.65 -42.42 13.56
C THR A 4 27.08 -42.11 13.10
N VAL A 5 27.73 -43.05 12.44
CA VAL A 5 29.09 -42.87 11.90
C VAL A 5 29.10 -41.93 10.69
N PHE A 6 28.04 -41.96 9.87
CA PHE A 6 27.93 -41.10 8.68
C PHE A 6 27.31 -39.72 8.94
N PHE A 7 26.41 -39.60 9.89
CA PHE A 7 25.64 -38.36 10.14
C PHE A 7 26.04 -37.62 11.42
N GLY A 8 27.02 -38.14 12.16
CA GLY A 8 27.46 -37.54 13.41
C GLY A 8 26.53 -37.82 14.58
N LYS A 9 26.91 -37.34 15.77
CA LYS A 9 26.19 -37.55 17.01
C LYS A 9 24.85 -36.81 16.98
N GLN A 10 23.76 -37.53 17.29
CA GLN A 10 22.46 -36.92 17.42
C GLN A 10 22.48 -35.92 18.60
N VAL A 11 22.38 -34.65 18.29
CA VAL A 11 22.23 -33.59 19.26
C VAL A 11 20.74 -33.30 19.40
N ASN A 12 20.21 -33.48 20.61
CA ASN A 12 18.88 -32.97 20.93
C ASN A 12 18.96 -31.45 20.98
N VAL A 13 18.67 -30.82 19.84
CA VAL A 13 18.44 -29.40 19.80
C VAL A 13 17.01 -29.17 20.28
N GLU A 14 16.85 -28.77 21.51
CA GLU A 14 15.59 -28.17 21.97
C GLU A 14 15.40 -26.91 21.14
N TRP A 15 14.59 -27.02 20.11
CA TRP A 15 14.11 -25.86 19.39
C TRP A 15 13.22 -25.09 20.33
N ASP A 16 13.81 -24.11 21.01
CA ASP A 16 13.06 -23.11 21.76
C ASP A 16 12.18 -22.32 20.77
N PHE A 17 11.01 -22.89 20.48
CA PHE A 17 9.94 -22.22 19.76
C PHE A 17 9.32 -21.15 20.66
N GLN A 18 10.17 -20.36 21.33
CA GLN A 18 9.67 -19.18 22.02
C GLN A 18 8.96 -18.30 21.00
N ASN A 19 7.72 -18.64 20.76
CA ASN A 19 6.57 -17.78 20.42
C ASN A 19 6.84 -16.53 19.54
N LYS A 20 7.83 -16.60 18.63
CA LYS A 20 7.94 -15.64 17.55
C LYS A 20 7.01 -16.09 16.43
N GLN A 21 5.71 -15.78 16.56
CA GLN A 21 4.77 -15.96 15.46
C GLN A 21 5.34 -15.24 14.23
N LEU A 22 5.85 -16.02 13.30
CA LEU A 22 6.28 -15.51 12.01
C LEU A 22 5.03 -15.18 11.21
N ILE A 23 4.88 -13.92 10.91
CA ILE A 23 3.81 -13.46 10.03
C ILE A 23 4.34 -13.24 8.61
N SER A 24 3.46 -13.44 7.65
CA SER A 24 3.73 -13.14 6.24
C SER A 24 2.83 -11.99 5.80
N ARG A 25 3.42 -10.96 5.21
CA ARG A 25 2.66 -9.81 4.70
C ARG A 25 3.10 -9.46 3.28
N LYS A 26 2.14 -9.05 2.44
CA LYS A 26 2.42 -8.49 1.13
C LYS A 26 2.48 -6.97 1.25
N ILE A 27 3.55 -6.38 0.77
CA ILE A 27 3.81 -4.94 0.84
C ILE A 27 4.03 -4.41 -0.57
N LEU A 28 3.38 -3.29 -0.89
CA LEU A 28 3.56 -2.59 -2.16
C LEU A 28 4.70 -1.59 -2.03
N ILE A 29 5.63 -1.62 -2.99
CA ILE A 29 6.71 -0.63 -3.09
C ILE A 29 6.13 0.67 -3.63
N THR A 30 6.08 1.69 -2.78
CA THR A 30 5.54 3.01 -3.14
C THR A 30 6.54 4.15 -3.01
N LYS A 31 7.71 3.89 -2.42
CA LYS A 31 8.76 4.90 -2.30
C LYS A 31 9.62 4.96 -3.56
N PRO A 32 9.71 6.13 -4.21
CA PRO A 32 10.54 6.29 -5.42
C PRO A 32 12.03 6.07 -5.15
N GLU A 33 12.49 6.31 -3.93
CA GLU A 33 13.88 6.12 -3.50
C GLU A 33 14.36 4.67 -3.57
N LEU A 34 13.44 3.71 -3.64
CA LEU A 34 13.73 2.28 -3.71
C LEU A 34 13.78 1.77 -5.14
N ASN A 35 13.37 2.58 -6.10
CA ASN A 35 13.39 2.21 -7.51
C ASN A 35 14.82 1.96 -7.99
N GLY A 36 15.07 0.78 -8.54
CA GLY A 36 16.40 0.36 -9.01
C GLY A 36 17.35 -0.16 -7.93
N LYS A 37 17.01 -0.05 -6.63
CA LYS A 37 17.84 -0.64 -5.56
C LYS A 37 17.70 -2.15 -5.52
N THR A 38 18.82 -2.85 -5.27
CA THR A 38 18.81 -4.31 -5.11
C THR A 38 18.33 -4.72 -3.72
N LEU A 39 17.81 -5.93 -3.60
CA LEU A 39 17.42 -6.49 -2.31
C LEU A 39 18.59 -6.57 -1.32
N ALA A 40 19.81 -6.82 -1.82
CA ALA A 40 21.03 -6.83 -1.00
C ALA A 40 21.32 -5.46 -0.38
N GLN A 41 21.10 -4.36 -1.12
CA GLN A 41 21.33 -3.00 -0.64
C GLN A 41 20.37 -2.59 0.47
N LEU A 42 19.16 -3.14 0.47
CA LEU A 42 18.16 -2.84 1.50
C LEU A 42 18.49 -3.46 2.85
N LYS A 43 19.31 -4.52 2.90
CA LYS A 43 19.75 -5.23 4.11
C LYS A 43 18.61 -5.54 5.09
N ILE A 44 17.39 -5.78 4.58
CA ILE A 44 16.18 -5.94 5.41
C ILE A 44 16.35 -7.10 6.39
N ARG A 45 16.99 -8.19 5.96
CA ARG A 45 17.24 -9.34 6.82
C ARG A 45 18.16 -8.99 7.99
N ASN A 46 19.23 -8.26 7.71
CA ASN A 46 20.24 -7.92 8.72
C ASN A 46 19.75 -6.85 9.70
N ASN A 47 19.03 -5.86 9.19
CA ASN A 47 18.62 -4.70 9.99
C ASN A 47 17.33 -4.96 10.79
N PHE A 48 16.43 -5.80 10.27
CA PHE A 48 15.08 -5.96 10.84
C PHE A 48 14.71 -7.40 11.17
N GLY A 49 15.51 -8.38 10.77
CA GLY A 49 15.18 -9.79 10.97
C GLY A 49 14.00 -10.29 10.13
N ALA A 50 13.60 -9.54 9.10
CA ALA A 50 12.58 -9.93 8.15
C ALA A 50 13.20 -10.38 6.83
N SER A 51 12.62 -11.36 6.17
CA SER A 51 13.10 -11.88 4.89
C SER A 51 12.08 -11.64 3.78
N ILE A 52 12.53 -11.10 2.64
CA ILE A 52 11.74 -11.04 1.43
C ILE A 52 11.83 -12.40 0.74
N THR A 53 10.71 -13.06 0.54
CA THR A 53 10.64 -14.40 -0.04
C THR A 53 10.25 -14.39 -1.52
N ARG A 54 9.45 -13.43 -1.93
CA ARG A 54 8.93 -13.33 -3.30
C ARG A 54 8.65 -11.87 -3.66
N VAL A 55 8.85 -11.55 -4.93
CA VAL A 55 8.50 -10.25 -5.52
C VAL A 55 7.52 -10.51 -6.67
N ASN A 56 6.35 -9.92 -6.62
CA ASN A 56 5.38 -9.97 -7.70
C ASN A 56 5.43 -8.65 -8.48
N ARG A 57 5.72 -8.73 -9.75
CA ARG A 57 5.77 -7.61 -10.69
C ARG A 57 4.76 -7.83 -11.79
N SER A 58 3.75 -6.98 -11.88
CA SER A 58 2.70 -7.05 -12.90
C SER A 58 2.06 -8.44 -13.05
N GLY A 59 1.86 -9.14 -11.91
CA GLY A 59 1.28 -10.48 -11.91
C GLY A 59 2.29 -11.63 -11.99
N VAL A 60 3.55 -11.37 -12.34
CA VAL A 60 4.62 -12.39 -12.42
C VAL A 60 5.34 -12.50 -11.09
N ASP A 61 5.46 -13.70 -10.58
CA ASP A 61 6.19 -13.99 -9.33
C ASP A 61 7.68 -14.22 -9.63
N LEU A 62 8.52 -13.37 -9.10
CA LEU A 62 9.97 -13.42 -9.18
C LEU A 62 10.56 -13.96 -7.86
N VAL A 63 11.60 -14.76 -7.97
CA VAL A 63 12.35 -15.21 -6.79
C VAL A 63 13.14 -14.04 -6.23
N ALA A 64 13.07 -13.85 -4.90
CA ALA A 64 13.78 -12.78 -4.21
C ALA A 64 15.29 -13.08 -4.11
N THR A 65 16.02 -12.86 -5.19
CA THR A 65 17.48 -12.96 -5.21
C THR A 65 18.14 -11.67 -4.72
N PRO A 66 19.33 -11.72 -4.11
CA PRO A 66 20.02 -10.53 -3.61
C PRO A 66 20.23 -9.44 -4.67
N ASN A 67 20.44 -9.84 -5.92
CA ASN A 67 20.71 -8.93 -7.05
C ASN A 67 19.42 -8.42 -7.72
N LEU A 68 18.23 -8.88 -7.29
CA LEU A 68 16.97 -8.43 -7.86
C LEU A 68 16.77 -6.95 -7.54
N GLN A 69 16.63 -6.15 -8.59
CA GLN A 69 16.31 -4.73 -8.47
C GLN A 69 14.81 -4.55 -8.26
N LEU A 70 14.44 -3.78 -7.24
CA LEU A 70 13.06 -3.41 -6.97
C LEU A 70 12.61 -2.29 -7.89
N GLN A 71 11.32 -2.32 -8.23
CA GLN A 71 10.66 -1.27 -9.00
C GLN A 71 9.43 -0.76 -8.24
N MET A 72 9.08 0.50 -8.51
CA MET A 72 7.81 1.03 -8.01
C MET A 72 6.65 0.19 -8.53
N GLY A 73 5.71 -0.13 -7.63
CA GLY A 73 4.58 -0.99 -7.97
C GLY A 73 4.83 -2.49 -7.74
N ASP A 74 6.06 -2.91 -7.42
CA ASP A 74 6.33 -4.29 -7.03
C ASP A 74 5.61 -4.63 -5.72
N ARG A 75 5.06 -5.83 -5.65
CA ARG A 75 4.50 -6.40 -4.42
C ARG A 75 5.47 -7.41 -3.84
N VAL A 76 6.06 -7.08 -2.71
CA VAL A 76 7.01 -7.96 -2.02
C VAL A 76 6.30 -8.75 -0.92
N LYS A 77 6.57 -10.06 -0.85
CA LYS A 77 6.12 -10.92 0.25
C LYS A 77 7.23 -10.99 1.28
N ILE A 78 6.96 -10.47 2.47
CA ILE A 78 7.90 -10.43 3.59
C ILE A 78 7.43 -11.39 4.67
N VAL A 79 8.38 -12.09 5.28
CA VAL A 79 8.17 -13.00 6.40
C VAL A 79 9.09 -12.60 7.53
N GLY A 80 8.57 -12.51 8.74
CA GLY A 80 9.32 -12.14 9.94
C GLY A 80 8.42 -12.02 11.16
N SER A 81 8.98 -11.59 12.28
CA SER A 81 8.17 -11.22 13.45
C SER A 81 7.30 -10.01 13.12
N GLU A 82 6.23 -9.80 13.86
CA GLU A 82 5.30 -8.69 13.62
C GLU A 82 6.01 -7.32 13.63
N LEU A 83 6.90 -7.09 14.58
CA LEU A 83 7.69 -5.86 14.67
C LEU A 83 8.64 -5.71 13.48
N ALA A 84 9.30 -6.79 13.06
CA ALA A 84 10.22 -6.79 11.92
C ALA A 84 9.48 -6.45 10.61
N VAL A 85 8.30 -7.03 10.41
CA VAL A 85 7.46 -6.78 9.25
C VAL A 85 6.93 -5.35 9.27
N ALA A 86 6.53 -4.81 10.43
CA ALA A 86 6.06 -3.44 10.57
C ALA A 86 7.16 -2.40 10.25
N HIS A 87 8.40 -2.65 10.68
CA HIS A 87 9.54 -1.79 10.34
C HIS A 87 9.87 -1.86 8.84
N ALA A 88 9.87 -3.05 8.25
CA ALA A 88 10.06 -3.22 6.81
C ALA A 88 8.98 -2.49 6.00
N GLU A 89 7.72 -2.52 6.46
CA GLU A 89 6.59 -1.81 5.85
C GLU A 89 6.82 -0.29 5.82
N LYS A 90 7.33 0.28 6.90
CA LYS A 90 7.68 1.72 6.97
C LYS A 90 8.73 2.12 5.94
N ILE A 91 9.72 1.26 5.70
CA ILE A 91 10.83 1.53 4.77
C ILE A 91 10.37 1.35 3.33
N LEU A 92 9.62 0.30 3.05
CA LEU A 92 9.16 -0.01 1.70
C LEU A 92 8.00 0.88 1.25
N GLY A 93 7.32 1.56 2.19
CA GLY A 93 6.31 2.55 1.87
C GLY A 93 4.95 1.97 1.52
N ASN A 94 4.43 1.03 2.32
CA ASN A 94 3.13 0.40 2.09
C ASN A 94 1.96 1.40 2.14
N SER A 95 1.69 2.03 1.02
CA SER A 95 0.54 2.95 0.87
C SER A 95 -0.81 2.24 0.69
N MET A 96 -0.85 0.89 0.69
CA MET A 96 -2.11 0.14 0.59
C MET A 96 -3.08 0.47 1.73
N LYS A 97 -2.55 0.84 2.91
CA LYS A 97 -3.38 1.32 4.02
C LYS A 97 -4.11 2.63 3.72
N ARG A 98 -3.57 3.47 2.82
CA ARG A 98 -4.21 4.71 2.37
C ARG A 98 -5.28 4.47 1.30
N LEU A 99 -5.14 3.42 0.50
CA LEU A 99 -6.10 3.07 -0.56
C LEU A 99 -7.31 2.29 -0.02
N ASN A 100 -7.17 1.60 1.13
CA ASN A 100 -8.27 0.83 1.73
C ASN A 100 -9.27 1.67 2.54
N HIS A 101 -9.00 2.96 2.73
CA HIS A 101 -9.94 3.90 3.32
C HIS A 101 -10.15 5.07 2.36
N PRO A 102 -10.97 4.93 1.31
CA PRO A 102 -11.39 6.08 0.55
C PRO A 102 -12.09 7.03 1.52
N ASN A 103 -11.55 8.23 1.66
CA ASN A 103 -12.21 9.28 2.43
C ASN A 103 -13.49 9.65 1.68
N LEU A 104 -14.60 9.03 2.06
CA LEU A 104 -15.92 9.29 1.47
C LEU A 104 -16.45 10.66 1.85
N ILE A 105 -15.96 11.23 2.97
CA ILE A 105 -16.40 12.53 3.48
C ILE A 105 -16.31 13.64 2.43
N PRO A 106 -15.17 13.87 1.73
CA PRO A 106 -15.11 14.92 0.71
C PRO A 106 -16.04 14.67 -0.48
N ILE A 107 -16.31 13.41 -0.79
CA ILE A 107 -17.23 13.04 -1.88
C ILE A 107 -18.65 13.41 -1.50
N PHE A 108 -19.12 12.99 -0.32
CA PHE A 108 -20.44 13.33 0.18
C PHE A 108 -20.63 14.83 0.39
N LEU A 109 -19.59 15.52 0.91
CA LEU A 109 -19.62 16.97 1.07
C LEU A 109 -19.74 17.69 -0.28
N GLY A 110 -19.03 17.23 -1.30
CA GLY A 110 -19.10 17.76 -2.67
C GLY A 110 -20.48 17.57 -3.28
N ILE A 111 -21.10 16.40 -3.09
CA ILE A 111 -22.46 16.13 -3.56
C ILE A 111 -23.48 17.01 -2.83
N ALA A 112 -23.39 17.10 -1.50
CA ALA A 112 -24.32 17.91 -0.70
C ALA A 112 -24.25 19.38 -1.08
N LEU A 113 -23.06 19.97 -1.16
CA LEU A 113 -22.87 21.36 -1.61
C LEU A 113 -23.34 21.55 -3.05
N GLY A 114 -23.08 20.61 -3.95
CA GLY A 114 -23.54 20.65 -5.32
C GLY A 114 -25.05 20.64 -5.44
N CYS A 115 -25.75 19.83 -4.63
CA CYS A 115 -27.22 19.81 -4.59
C CYS A 115 -27.81 21.11 -4.05
N ILE A 116 -27.21 21.69 -3.01
CA ILE A 116 -27.66 22.98 -2.43
C ILE A 116 -27.49 24.07 -3.48
N LEU A 117 -26.34 24.17 -4.13
CA LEU A 117 -26.10 25.17 -5.19
C LEU A 117 -26.99 24.95 -6.41
N GLY A 118 -27.22 23.69 -6.82
CA GLY A 118 -28.10 23.38 -7.95
C GLY A 118 -29.59 23.65 -7.68
N SER A 119 -29.99 23.66 -6.40
CA SER A 119 -31.38 23.93 -6.00
C SER A 119 -31.68 25.43 -5.81
N THR A 120 -30.63 26.25 -5.66
CA THR A 120 -30.85 27.72 -5.51
C THR A 120 -31.21 28.35 -6.84
N PRO A 121 -32.33 29.12 -6.93
CA PRO A 121 -32.68 29.84 -8.14
C PRO A 121 -31.75 31.05 -8.31
N PHE A 122 -31.00 31.10 -9.38
CA PHE A 122 -30.17 32.26 -9.72
C PHE A 122 -30.99 33.23 -10.59
N LEU A 123 -31.13 34.46 -10.10
CA LEU A 123 -31.75 35.57 -10.83
C LEU A 123 -30.68 36.31 -11.63
N PHE A 124 -30.69 36.15 -12.95
CA PHE A 124 -29.82 36.94 -13.81
C PHE A 124 -30.56 38.19 -14.27
N PRO A 125 -29.96 39.39 -14.17
CA PRO A 125 -30.53 40.61 -14.71
C PRO A 125 -30.69 40.51 -16.24
N GLY A 126 -31.92 40.48 -16.73
CA GLY A 126 -32.26 40.36 -18.15
C GLY A 126 -33.01 39.11 -18.56
N ILE A 127 -33.20 38.14 -17.65
CA ILE A 127 -34.00 36.94 -17.93
C ILE A 127 -35.22 36.96 -17.00
N PRO A 128 -36.47 36.98 -17.55
CA PRO A 128 -37.69 37.12 -16.74
C PRO A 128 -38.06 35.86 -15.92
N GLN A 129 -37.32 34.77 -16.05
CA GLN A 129 -37.55 33.53 -15.30
C GLN A 129 -36.33 33.08 -14.53
N PRO A 130 -36.48 32.57 -13.30
CA PRO A 130 -35.34 32.05 -12.52
C PRO A 130 -34.76 30.81 -13.19
N VAL A 131 -33.47 30.86 -13.55
CA VAL A 131 -32.75 29.72 -14.12
C VAL A 131 -32.21 28.87 -13.01
N LYS A 132 -32.64 27.62 -12.94
CA LYS A 132 -32.08 26.60 -12.03
C LYS A 132 -31.02 25.80 -12.78
N LEU A 133 -29.81 25.71 -12.21
CA LEU A 133 -28.74 24.91 -12.78
C LEU A 133 -29.05 23.40 -12.80
N GLY A 134 -30.13 22.99 -12.11
CA GLY A 134 -30.53 21.60 -11.98
C GLY A 134 -29.59 20.78 -11.08
N LEU A 135 -30.06 19.60 -10.67
CA LEU A 135 -29.34 18.71 -9.77
C LEU A 135 -27.96 18.25 -10.31
N ALA A 136 -27.76 18.24 -11.62
CA ALA A 136 -26.52 17.82 -12.26
C ALA A 136 -25.51 18.97 -12.45
N GLY A 137 -25.95 20.21 -12.61
CA GLY A 137 -25.11 21.38 -12.86
C GLY A 137 -24.29 21.80 -11.65
N GLY A 138 -24.84 21.72 -10.45
CA GLY A 138 -24.18 22.08 -9.20
C GLY A 138 -22.92 21.24 -8.93
N PRO A 139 -22.98 19.89 -8.91
CA PRO A 139 -21.81 19.03 -8.71
C PRO A 139 -20.73 19.19 -9.77
N LEU A 140 -21.10 19.47 -11.03
CA LEU A 140 -20.15 19.72 -12.12
C LEU A 140 -19.30 20.98 -11.87
N ILE A 141 -19.92 22.08 -11.48
CA ILE A 141 -19.23 23.34 -11.19
C ILE A 141 -18.29 23.17 -10.00
N VAL A 142 -18.73 22.51 -8.92
CA VAL A 142 -17.90 22.24 -7.74
C VAL A 142 -16.71 21.34 -8.10
N SER A 143 -16.90 20.37 -8.97
CA SER A 143 -15.83 19.48 -9.45
C SER A 143 -14.76 20.24 -10.26
N ILE A 144 -15.18 21.14 -11.14
CA ILE A 144 -14.27 21.96 -11.97
C ILE A 144 -13.47 22.93 -11.10
N LEU A 145 -14.09 23.58 -10.12
CA LEU A 145 -13.42 24.49 -9.20
C LEU A 145 -12.33 23.80 -8.37
N ARG A 146 -12.55 22.52 -8.00
CA ARG A 146 -11.58 21.74 -7.24
C ARG A 146 -10.36 21.33 -8.06
N THR A 147 -10.48 21.25 -9.38
CA THR A 147 -9.37 20.86 -10.26
C THR A 147 -8.44 22.04 -10.58
N THR A 148 -8.91 23.28 -10.34
CA THR A 148 -8.19 24.53 -10.66
C THR A 148 -7.47 25.16 -9.45
N LEU A 149 -7.67 24.61 -8.26
CA LEU A 149 -7.00 24.97 -6.99
C LEU A 149 -6.02 23.86 -6.56
#